data_badb34cfea09034f96737f89a95b4179
#
_entry.id   badb34cfea09034f96737f89a95b4179
#
_cell.length_a   1.000
_cell.length_b   1.000
_cell.length_c   1.000
_cell.angle_alpha   90.00
_cell.angle_beta   90.00
_cell.angle_gamma   90.00
#
_symmetry.space_group_name_H-M   'P 1'
#
loop_
_entity.id
_entity.type
_entity.pdbx_description
1 polymer ?
#
loop_
_entity_poly.entity_id
_entity_poly.type
_entity_poly.pdbx_seq_one_letter_code
_entity_poly.pdbx_strand_id
1 'polypeptide(L)'
;MIHGYMISTSDNQDILAQLKSAGCDKIHRDTNDTTKSERARRHRAIEQLAPGDVLVVARLNQIAASTLDLLRTLTDINERKAIFRSLAETWADTNLRGVKLLTVIEGLTEFERDVRGARTEAGQARAVARGVKLGRKPKLTPKQEQEVMRRREKGETLATIAESFNVSHSTISRLVA
;
A
#
# COMPACT_ATOMS: atom_id res chain seq x y z
N MET A 1 14.93 9.33 -25.08
CA MET A 1 15.21 8.08 -24.34
C MET A 1 13.98 7.71 -23.50
N ILE A 2 13.74 6.42 -23.24
CA ILE A 2 12.61 5.97 -22.39
C ILE A 2 13.18 5.47 -21.06
N HIS A 3 12.86 6.16 -19.99
CA HIS A 3 13.28 5.82 -18.62
C HIS A 3 12.13 5.11 -17.90
N GLY A 4 12.39 3.94 -17.32
CA GLY A 4 11.45 3.27 -16.41
C GLY A 4 11.77 3.60 -14.96
N TYR A 5 10.75 3.72 -14.11
CA TYR A 5 10.93 3.83 -12.67
C TYR A 5 10.04 2.85 -11.92
N MET A 6 10.58 2.22 -10.88
CA MET A 6 9.85 1.29 -10.00
C MET A 6 10.41 1.30 -8.58
N ILE A 7 9.56 0.93 -7.62
CA ILE A 7 9.97 0.55 -6.28
C ILE A 7 10.16 -0.98 -6.27
N SER A 8 11.35 -1.45 -5.94
CA SER A 8 11.68 -2.87 -5.88
C SER A 8 11.16 -3.48 -4.58
N THR A 9 10.27 -4.46 -4.69
CA THR A 9 9.83 -5.35 -3.62
C THR A 9 10.05 -6.79 -4.08
N SER A 10 10.00 -7.78 -3.17
CA SER A 10 10.16 -9.20 -3.49
C SER A 10 9.24 -9.69 -4.62
N ASP A 11 8.06 -9.07 -4.77
CA ASP A 11 6.98 -9.53 -5.64
C ASP A 11 6.86 -8.77 -6.97
N ASN A 12 7.79 -7.85 -7.28
CA ASN A 12 7.66 -6.91 -8.41
C ASN A 12 8.37 -7.37 -9.71
N GLN A 13 8.53 -8.67 -9.94
CA GLN A 13 9.06 -9.17 -11.21
C GLN A 13 8.15 -8.80 -12.40
N ASP A 14 6.83 -8.79 -12.18
CA ASP A 14 5.85 -8.41 -13.20
C ASP A 14 5.99 -6.94 -13.62
N ILE A 15 6.25 -6.04 -12.67
CA ILE A 15 6.47 -4.61 -12.97
C ILE A 15 7.70 -4.42 -13.84
N LEU A 16 8.77 -5.14 -13.54
CA LEU A 16 9.99 -5.09 -14.35
C LEU A 16 9.74 -5.57 -15.79
N ALA A 17 8.96 -6.66 -15.95
CA ALA A 17 8.57 -7.19 -17.25
C ALA A 17 7.72 -6.17 -18.03
N GLN A 18 6.75 -5.51 -17.38
CA GLN A 18 5.92 -4.47 -17.99
C GLN A 18 6.77 -3.28 -18.48
N LEU A 19 7.71 -2.78 -17.67
CA LEU A 19 8.59 -1.68 -18.07
C LEU A 19 9.50 -2.06 -19.23
N LYS A 20 10.02 -3.29 -19.26
CA LYS A 20 10.80 -3.79 -20.39
C LYS A 20 9.97 -3.89 -21.65
N SER A 21 8.74 -4.42 -21.56
CA SER A 21 7.80 -4.51 -22.69
C SER A 21 7.36 -3.14 -23.20
N ALA A 22 7.35 -2.12 -22.35
CA ALA A 22 7.10 -0.73 -22.73
C ALA A 22 8.30 -0.06 -23.44
N GLY A 23 9.40 -0.78 -23.63
CA GLY A 23 10.58 -0.29 -24.36
C GLY A 23 11.48 0.62 -23.53
N CYS A 24 11.50 0.49 -22.21
CA CYS A 24 12.38 1.29 -21.38
C CYS A 24 13.85 0.96 -21.62
N ASP A 25 14.64 1.98 -22.02
CA ASP A 25 16.08 1.87 -22.26
C ASP A 25 16.85 1.74 -20.93
N LYS A 26 16.38 2.44 -19.90
CA LYS A 26 16.98 2.49 -18.56
C LYS A 26 15.91 2.38 -17.49
N ILE A 27 16.12 1.51 -16.49
CA ILE A 27 15.18 1.32 -15.39
C ILE A 27 15.82 1.72 -14.06
N HIS A 28 15.23 2.72 -13.41
CA HIS A 28 15.61 3.20 -12.08
C HIS A 28 14.81 2.45 -11.03
N ARG A 29 15.49 1.92 -9.99
CA ARG A 29 14.86 1.09 -8.95
C ARG A 29 15.16 1.67 -7.58
N ASP A 30 14.13 2.10 -6.86
CA ASP A 30 14.20 2.39 -5.44
C ASP A 30 13.84 1.14 -4.62
N THR A 31 14.31 1.06 -3.38
CA THR A 31 13.94 0.00 -2.44
C THR A 31 12.80 0.48 -1.53
N ASN A 32 12.00 -0.44 -1.00
CA ASN A 32 10.84 -0.12 -0.15
C ASN A 32 11.25 0.41 1.24
N ASP A 33 12.54 0.24 1.63
CA ASP A 33 13.11 0.72 2.91
C ASP A 33 13.42 2.22 2.92
N THR A 34 13.35 2.87 1.78
CA THR A 34 13.58 4.31 1.71
C THR A 34 12.42 5.05 2.35
N THR A 35 12.70 5.78 3.44
CA THR A 35 11.77 6.74 4.04
C THR A 35 11.29 7.74 2.97
N LYS A 36 10.08 8.29 3.14
CA LYS A 36 9.42 9.15 2.16
C LYS A 36 10.26 10.33 1.64
N SER A 37 11.28 10.76 2.40
CA SER A 37 12.21 11.83 2.04
C SER A 37 13.36 11.35 1.12
N GLU A 38 13.52 10.06 0.92
CA GLU A 38 14.71 9.45 0.32
C GLU A 38 14.44 8.63 -0.94
N ARG A 39 13.42 8.98 -1.73
CA ARG A 39 13.31 8.47 -3.09
C ARG A 39 14.42 9.09 -3.97
N ALA A 40 15.69 8.92 -3.50
CA ALA A 40 16.86 9.55 -4.10
C ALA A 40 17.03 9.13 -5.56
N ARG A 41 16.64 7.90 -5.90
CA ARG A 41 16.72 7.41 -7.27
C ARG A 41 15.60 7.96 -8.15
N ARG A 42 14.40 8.25 -7.58
CA ARG A 42 13.36 8.99 -8.28
C ARG A 42 13.84 10.38 -8.66
N HIS A 43 14.40 11.13 -7.70
CA HIS A 43 14.98 12.45 -7.97
C HIS A 43 16.05 12.38 -9.05
N ARG A 44 17.00 11.47 -8.93
CA ARG A 44 18.05 11.26 -9.95
C ARG A 44 17.48 10.86 -11.31
N ALA A 45 16.43 10.04 -11.33
CA ALA A 45 15.77 9.66 -12.58
C ALA A 45 15.17 10.88 -13.27
N ILE A 46 14.49 11.76 -12.51
CA ILE A 46 13.90 12.99 -13.02
C ILE A 46 15.01 13.98 -13.45
N GLU A 47 16.06 14.14 -12.65
CA GLU A 47 17.20 15.02 -12.96
C GLU A 47 17.93 14.63 -14.25
N GLN A 48 17.94 13.37 -14.62
CA GLN A 48 18.58 12.85 -15.83
C GLN A 48 17.72 12.98 -17.08
N LEU A 49 16.46 13.39 -16.97
CA LEU A 49 15.57 13.57 -18.12
C LEU A 49 16.03 14.76 -18.97
N ALA A 50 16.20 14.54 -20.26
CA ALA A 50 16.37 15.55 -21.26
C ALA A 50 15.01 15.94 -21.90
N PRO A 51 14.91 17.12 -22.54
CA PRO A 51 13.71 17.49 -23.28
C PRO A 51 13.32 16.40 -24.31
N GLY A 52 12.05 15.97 -24.25
CA GLY A 52 11.53 14.92 -25.11
C GLY A 52 11.74 13.48 -24.60
N ASP A 53 12.47 13.28 -23.51
CA ASP A 53 12.54 11.97 -22.85
C ASP A 53 11.19 11.58 -22.22
N VAL A 54 10.97 10.28 -22.04
CA VAL A 54 9.74 9.73 -21.48
C VAL A 54 10.06 9.00 -20.17
N LEU A 55 9.40 9.38 -19.08
CA LEU A 55 9.44 8.63 -17.82
C LEU A 55 8.21 7.74 -17.73
N VAL A 56 8.42 6.42 -17.67
CA VAL A 56 7.38 5.39 -17.62
C VAL A 56 7.33 4.74 -16.26
N VAL A 57 6.11 4.60 -15.71
CA VAL A 57 5.83 3.80 -14.52
C VAL A 57 4.74 2.79 -14.81
N ALA A 58 4.74 1.66 -14.12
CA ALA A 58 3.66 0.69 -14.27
C ALA A 58 2.35 1.22 -13.64
N ARG A 59 2.44 1.86 -12.47
CA ARG A 59 1.33 2.48 -11.74
C ARG A 59 1.78 3.76 -11.03
N LEU A 60 0.84 4.68 -10.80
CA LEU A 60 1.10 5.95 -10.13
C LEU A 60 1.60 5.79 -8.69
N ASN A 61 1.14 4.76 -7.97
CA ASN A 61 1.59 4.47 -6.61
C ASN A 61 3.09 4.11 -6.51
N GLN A 62 3.71 3.72 -7.62
CA GLN A 62 5.16 3.50 -7.69
C GLN A 62 5.93 4.82 -7.58
N ILE A 63 5.44 5.88 -8.19
CA ILE A 63 6.16 7.14 -8.27
C ILE A 63 5.76 8.14 -7.19
N ALA A 64 4.52 8.10 -6.73
CA ALA A 64 3.99 9.08 -5.77
C ALA A 64 3.29 8.41 -4.58
N ALA A 65 3.40 9.03 -3.41
CA ALA A 65 2.80 8.56 -2.15
C ALA A 65 1.57 9.39 -1.72
N SER A 66 1.19 10.38 -2.50
CA SER A 66 0.00 11.21 -2.31
C SER A 66 -0.27 12.03 -3.58
N THR A 67 -1.48 12.57 -3.70
CA THR A 67 -1.85 13.46 -4.82
C THR A 67 -0.92 14.67 -4.91
N LEU A 68 -0.56 15.28 -3.78
CA LEU A 68 0.37 16.41 -3.78
C LEU A 68 1.78 16.00 -4.26
N ASP A 69 2.26 14.83 -3.84
CA ASP A 69 3.55 14.28 -4.28
C ASP A 69 3.52 13.97 -5.79
N LEU A 70 2.39 13.46 -6.30
CA LEU A 70 2.18 13.22 -7.73
C LEU A 70 2.24 14.53 -8.51
N LEU A 71 1.48 15.55 -8.10
CA LEU A 71 1.44 16.85 -8.78
C LEU A 71 2.83 17.49 -8.84
N ARG A 72 3.57 17.50 -7.73
CA ARG A 72 4.96 18.00 -7.70
C ARG A 72 5.85 17.24 -8.68
N THR A 73 5.78 15.91 -8.65
CA THR A 73 6.57 15.06 -9.54
C THR A 73 6.25 15.33 -11.01
N LEU A 74 4.98 15.49 -11.36
CA LEU A 74 4.57 15.83 -12.73
C LEU A 74 5.02 17.23 -13.14
N THR A 75 5.00 18.20 -12.21
CA THR A 75 5.53 19.55 -12.45
C THR A 75 7.03 19.49 -12.74
N ASP A 76 7.81 18.80 -11.91
CA ASP A 76 9.26 18.65 -12.08
C ASP A 76 9.62 18.03 -13.45
N ILE A 77 8.85 17.03 -13.88
CA ILE A 77 9.03 16.38 -15.20
C ILE A 77 8.69 17.36 -16.34
N ASN A 78 7.58 18.10 -16.20
CA ASN A 78 7.14 19.06 -17.21
C ASN A 78 8.12 20.26 -17.35
N GLU A 79 8.71 20.75 -16.26
CA GLU A 79 9.73 21.81 -16.27
C GLU A 79 10.96 21.39 -17.10
N ARG A 80 11.26 20.10 -17.12
CA ARG A 80 12.34 19.51 -17.97
C ARG A 80 11.91 19.27 -19.40
N LYS A 81 10.66 19.62 -19.77
CA LYS A 81 10.08 19.35 -21.09
C LYS A 81 10.12 17.84 -21.46
N ALA A 82 10.06 16.99 -20.44
CA ALA A 82 9.95 15.55 -20.56
C ALA A 82 8.48 15.11 -20.47
N ILE A 83 8.20 13.87 -20.90
CA ILE A 83 6.87 13.29 -20.94
C ILE A 83 6.76 12.27 -19.80
N PHE A 84 5.64 12.28 -19.09
CA PHE A 84 5.29 11.25 -18.12
C PHE A 84 4.26 10.28 -18.72
N ARG A 85 4.39 8.99 -18.44
CA ARG A 85 3.43 7.95 -18.82
C ARG A 85 3.23 6.95 -17.70
N SER A 86 1.98 6.66 -17.35
CA SER A 86 1.59 5.51 -16.54
C SER A 86 0.97 4.43 -17.42
N LEU A 87 1.38 3.16 -17.23
CA LEU A 87 0.85 2.05 -18.02
C LEU A 87 -0.57 1.68 -17.60
N ALA A 88 -0.88 1.76 -16.30
CA ALA A 88 -2.20 1.44 -15.77
C ALA A 88 -3.16 2.64 -15.84
N GLU A 89 -2.67 3.83 -15.47
CA GLU A 89 -3.49 5.05 -15.39
C GLU A 89 -3.19 5.98 -16.58
N THR A 90 -3.73 5.62 -17.74
CA THR A 90 -3.46 6.35 -19.00
C THR A 90 -3.91 7.80 -18.98
N TRP A 91 -4.88 8.17 -18.14
CA TRP A 91 -5.32 9.55 -17.94
C TRP A 91 -4.23 10.49 -17.41
N ALA A 92 -3.18 9.93 -16.79
CA ALA A 92 -2.06 10.68 -16.24
C ALA A 92 -0.90 10.86 -17.25
N ASP A 93 -1.02 10.36 -18.47
CA ASP A 93 -0.02 10.58 -19.52
C ASP A 93 -0.04 12.06 -19.97
N THR A 94 1.08 12.75 -19.76
CA THR A 94 1.18 14.18 -20.04
C THR A 94 1.21 14.53 -21.53
N ASN A 95 1.34 13.53 -22.40
CA ASN A 95 1.30 13.71 -23.85
C ASN A 95 -0.11 13.48 -24.46
N LEU A 96 -1.10 13.05 -23.66
CA LEU A 96 -2.45 12.83 -24.13
C LEU A 96 -3.19 14.18 -24.33
N ARG A 97 -3.71 14.37 -25.55
CA ARG A 97 -4.59 15.49 -25.86
C ARG A 97 -6.06 15.08 -25.70
N GLY A 98 -6.89 15.98 -25.16
CA GLY A 98 -8.33 15.79 -25.10
C GLY A 98 -8.84 14.97 -23.91
N VAL A 99 -8.03 14.76 -22.88
CA VAL A 99 -8.49 14.13 -21.62
C VAL A 99 -9.51 15.05 -20.97
N LYS A 100 -10.71 14.53 -20.65
CA LYS A 100 -11.74 15.29 -19.97
C LYS A 100 -11.35 15.55 -18.52
N LEU A 101 -11.60 16.76 -18.01
CA LEU A 101 -11.33 17.11 -16.62
C LEU A 101 -11.94 16.12 -15.62
N LEU A 102 -13.16 15.66 -15.90
CA LEU A 102 -13.85 14.69 -15.05
C LEU A 102 -13.05 13.37 -14.93
N THR A 103 -12.51 12.87 -16.04
CA THR A 103 -11.66 11.65 -16.03
C THR A 103 -10.42 11.82 -15.16
N VAL A 104 -9.82 13.01 -15.16
CA VAL A 104 -8.67 13.31 -14.29
C VAL A 104 -9.08 13.33 -12.81
N ILE A 105 -10.23 13.93 -12.48
CA ILE A 105 -10.75 13.99 -11.10
C ILE A 105 -11.10 12.60 -10.58
N GLU A 106 -11.79 11.79 -11.39
CA GLU A 106 -12.11 10.40 -11.06
C GLU A 106 -10.85 9.58 -10.83
N GLY A 107 -9.88 9.69 -11.73
CA GLY A 107 -8.60 9.00 -11.62
C GLY A 107 -7.78 9.41 -10.40
N LEU A 108 -7.75 10.71 -10.05
CA LEU A 108 -7.11 11.19 -8.82
C LEU A 108 -7.79 10.63 -7.56
N THR A 109 -9.12 10.52 -7.57
CA THR A 109 -9.89 9.94 -6.45
C THR A 109 -9.56 8.47 -6.26
N GLU A 110 -9.45 7.71 -7.34
CA GLU A 110 -9.05 6.30 -7.32
C GLU A 110 -7.61 6.14 -6.84
N PHE A 111 -6.69 6.94 -7.36
CA PHE A 111 -5.30 6.97 -6.91
C PHE A 111 -5.16 7.23 -5.40
N GLU A 112 -5.91 8.19 -4.84
CA GLU A 112 -5.90 8.43 -3.40
C GLU A 112 -6.41 7.22 -2.59
N ARG A 113 -7.40 6.48 -3.12
CA ARG A 113 -7.89 5.25 -2.49
C ARG A 113 -6.79 4.18 -2.46
N ASP A 114 -6.11 3.98 -3.57
CA ASP A 114 -5.02 3.01 -3.70
C ASP A 114 -3.86 3.32 -2.75
N VAL A 115 -3.44 4.58 -2.68
CA VAL A 115 -2.38 5.03 -1.77
C VAL A 115 -2.76 4.81 -0.31
N ARG A 116 -4.03 5.07 0.07
CA ARG A 116 -4.52 4.82 1.44
C ARG A 116 -4.54 3.32 1.75
N GLY A 117 -5.00 2.50 0.80
CA GLY A 117 -5.00 1.03 0.90
C GLY A 117 -3.60 0.49 1.17
N ALA A 118 -2.66 0.81 0.29
CA ALA A 118 -1.26 0.38 0.41
C ALA A 118 -0.61 0.84 1.73
N ARG A 119 -0.92 2.06 2.20
CA ARG A 119 -0.43 2.57 3.48
C ARG A 119 -1.00 1.80 4.67
N THR A 120 -2.27 1.43 4.62
CA THR A 120 -2.95 0.64 5.66
C THR A 120 -2.37 -0.76 5.72
N GLU A 121 -2.20 -1.42 4.58
CA GLU A 121 -1.59 -2.76 4.47
C GLU A 121 -0.16 -2.78 5.03
N ALA A 122 0.67 -1.81 4.61
CA ALA A 122 2.03 -1.66 5.15
C ALA A 122 2.04 -1.36 6.66
N GLY A 123 1.03 -0.64 7.17
CA GLY A 123 0.84 -0.39 8.60
C GLY A 123 0.48 -1.67 9.36
N GLN A 124 -0.45 -2.46 8.82
CA GLN A 124 -0.88 -3.74 9.38
C GLN A 124 0.26 -4.76 9.38
N ALA A 125 0.98 -4.89 8.27
CA ALA A 125 2.14 -5.80 8.16
C ALA A 125 3.21 -5.47 9.22
N ARG A 126 3.53 -4.18 9.41
CA ARG A 126 4.46 -3.75 10.47
C ARG A 126 3.94 -4.01 11.88
N ALA A 127 2.63 -3.89 12.11
CA ALA A 127 2.03 -4.20 13.41
C ALA A 127 2.11 -5.71 13.70
N VAL A 128 1.79 -6.55 12.73
CA VAL A 128 1.91 -8.03 12.84
C VAL A 128 3.36 -8.45 13.07
N ALA A 129 4.32 -7.87 12.36
CA ALA A 129 5.75 -8.14 12.57
C ALA A 129 6.24 -7.79 13.98
N ARG A 130 5.58 -6.82 14.65
CA ARG A 130 5.82 -6.48 16.08
C ARG A 130 5.00 -7.32 17.07
N GLY A 131 4.31 -8.37 16.60
CA GLY A 131 3.52 -9.27 17.44
C GLY A 131 2.12 -8.76 17.78
N VAL A 132 1.64 -7.67 17.16
CA VAL A 132 0.29 -7.15 17.39
C VAL A 132 -0.71 -8.06 16.67
N LYS A 133 -1.63 -8.65 17.43
CA LYS A 133 -2.76 -9.41 16.88
C LYS A 133 -3.80 -8.43 16.34
N LEU A 134 -4.06 -8.48 15.03
CA LEU A 134 -5.11 -7.70 14.39
C LEU A 134 -6.49 -8.32 14.63
N GLY A 135 -7.52 -7.52 14.64
CA GLY A 135 -8.90 -7.93 14.81
C GLY A 135 -9.53 -7.44 16.10
N ARG A 136 -10.72 -7.98 16.40
CA ARG A 136 -11.46 -7.64 17.63
C ARG A 136 -10.70 -8.17 18.83
N LYS A 137 -10.48 -7.31 19.83
CA LYS A 137 -9.87 -7.71 21.11
C LYS A 137 -10.67 -8.87 21.73
N PRO A 138 -9.97 -9.90 22.26
CA PRO A 138 -10.64 -10.94 23.03
C PRO A 138 -11.50 -10.33 24.14
N LYS A 139 -12.66 -10.91 24.41
CA LYS A 139 -13.55 -10.46 25.49
C LYS A 139 -13.00 -10.81 26.87
N LEU A 140 -12.18 -11.86 26.94
CA LEU A 140 -11.53 -12.34 28.16
C LEU A 140 -10.03 -12.07 28.09
N THR A 141 -9.46 -11.71 29.23
CA THR A 141 -8.00 -11.63 29.39
C THR A 141 -7.40 -13.03 29.56
N PRO A 142 -6.09 -13.24 29.31
CA PRO A 142 -5.45 -14.55 29.52
C PRO A 142 -5.65 -15.12 30.93
N LYS A 143 -5.69 -14.26 31.96
CA LYS A 143 -5.99 -14.67 33.34
C LYS A 143 -7.43 -15.16 33.51
N GLN A 144 -8.38 -14.46 32.87
CA GLN A 144 -9.79 -14.88 32.89
C GLN A 144 -10.01 -16.19 32.11
N GLU A 145 -9.28 -16.40 31.01
CA GLU A 145 -9.32 -17.65 30.26
C GLU A 145 -8.84 -18.83 31.12
N GLN A 146 -7.74 -18.65 31.85
CA GLN A 146 -7.26 -19.66 32.78
C GLN A 146 -8.27 -19.95 33.92
N GLU A 147 -8.92 -18.91 34.45
CA GLU A 147 -9.94 -19.09 35.47
C GLU A 147 -11.18 -19.81 34.92
N VAL A 148 -11.59 -19.53 33.69
CA VAL A 148 -12.67 -20.27 33.01
C VAL A 148 -12.34 -21.75 32.93
N MET A 149 -11.13 -22.13 32.51
CA MET A 149 -10.68 -23.52 32.43
C MET A 149 -10.73 -24.19 33.80
N ARG A 150 -10.18 -23.55 34.85
CA ARG A 150 -10.18 -24.05 36.23
C ARG A 150 -11.60 -24.28 36.78
N ARG A 151 -12.53 -23.35 36.52
CA ARG A 151 -13.93 -23.48 36.96
C ARG A 151 -14.66 -24.58 36.23
N ARG A 152 -14.33 -24.78 34.95
CA ARG A 152 -14.88 -25.87 34.15
C ARG A 152 -14.42 -27.27 34.68
N GLU A 153 -13.14 -27.39 35.03
CA GLU A 153 -12.58 -28.59 35.64
C GLU A 153 -13.26 -28.96 37.00
N LYS A 154 -13.74 -27.92 37.75
CA LYS A 154 -14.52 -28.10 38.96
C LYS A 154 -15.99 -28.48 38.73
N GLY A 155 -16.42 -28.65 37.48
CA GLY A 155 -17.76 -29.08 37.12
C GLY A 155 -18.79 -27.96 36.99
N GLU A 156 -18.37 -26.67 37.00
CA GLU A 156 -19.31 -25.57 36.80
C GLU A 156 -19.88 -25.56 35.37
N THR A 157 -21.14 -25.13 35.24
CA THR A 157 -21.77 -25.09 33.90
C THR A 157 -21.26 -23.93 33.05
N LEU A 158 -21.24 -24.12 31.72
CA LEU A 158 -20.82 -23.04 30.80
C LEU A 158 -21.69 -21.79 30.92
N ALA A 159 -22.97 -21.97 31.25
CA ALA A 159 -23.91 -20.85 31.45
C ALA A 159 -23.53 -20.00 32.67
N THR A 160 -23.27 -20.63 33.82
CA THR A 160 -22.86 -19.94 35.06
C THR A 160 -21.55 -19.18 34.88
N ILE A 161 -20.57 -19.84 34.21
CA ILE A 161 -19.29 -19.21 33.91
C ILE A 161 -19.48 -18.02 32.98
N ALA A 162 -20.27 -18.16 31.90
CA ALA A 162 -20.53 -17.09 30.94
C ALA A 162 -21.18 -15.85 31.59
N GLU A 163 -22.15 -16.09 32.47
CA GLU A 163 -22.80 -15.01 33.23
C GLU A 163 -21.83 -14.28 34.12
N SER A 164 -20.98 -14.98 34.87
CA SER A 164 -20.02 -14.36 35.81
C SER A 164 -18.96 -13.50 35.12
N PHE A 165 -18.64 -13.75 33.88
CA PHE A 165 -17.70 -12.94 33.06
C PHE A 165 -18.41 -11.98 32.12
N ASN A 166 -19.75 -11.89 32.15
CA ASN A 166 -20.57 -11.08 31.25
C ASN A 166 -20.24 -11.30 29.77
N VAL A 167 -20.13 -12.56 29.38
CA VAL A 167 -19.88 -12.99 27.98
C VAL A 167 -20.95 -13.99 27.53
N SER A 168 -21.05 -14.22 26.24
CA SER A 168 -22.01 -15.22 25.72
C SER A 168 -21.54 -16.64 26.01
N HIS A 169 -22.49 -17.55 26.16
CA HIS A 169 -22.24 -18.99 26.29
C HIS A 169 -21.29 -19.51 25.19
N SER A 170 -21.47 -19.05 23.95
CA SER A 170 -20.61 -19.41 22.81
C SER A 170 -19.17 -18.92 22.97
N THR A 171 -18.91 -17.85 23.72
CA THR A 171 -17.54 -17.38 24.00
C THR A 171 -16.81 -18.38 24.92
N ILE A 172 -17.48 -18.88 25.95
CA ILE A 172 -16.93 -19.87 26.87
C ILE A 172 -16.79 -21.23 26.17
N SER A 173 -17.81 -21.66 25.43
CA SER A 173 -17.79 -22.94 24.70
C SER A 173 -16.60 -23.06 23.75
N ARG A 174 -16.25 -22.00 23.00
CA ARG A 174 -15.11 -21.99 22.09
C ARG A 174 -13.74 -22.02 22.78
N LEU A 175 -13.69 -21.64 24.03
CA LEU A 175 -12.46 -21.63 24.84
C LEU A 175 -12.19 -23.05 25.42
N VAL A 176 -13.23 -23.85 25.61
CA VAL A 176 -13.18 -25.15 26.29
C VAL A 176 -13.28 -26.32 25.30
N ALA A 177 -13.58 -26.05 24.02
CA ALA A 177 -13.57 -27.00 22.92
C ALA A 177 -12.15 -27.24 22.42
#